data_4ff0a79fe5283b067183cdea47a40865
#
_entry.id   4ff0a79fe5283b067183cdea47a40865
#
_cell.length_a   1.000
_cell.length_b   1.000
_cell.length_c   1.000
_cell.angle_alpha   90.00
_cell.angle_beta   90.00
_cell.angle_gamma   90.00
#
_symmetry.space_group_name_H-M   'P 1'
#
loop_
_entity.id
_entity.type
_entity.pdbx_description
1 polymer ?
#
loop_
_entity_poly.entity_id
_entity_poly.type
_entity_poly.pdbx_seq_one_letter_code
_entity_poly.pdbx_strand_id
1 'polypeptide(L)'
;MRNALINIGLLLASSLLFLGSLELVLHLSGIVSVGPHPPLIFRTSANPTISYELIPNLEQKAYRSIVQTNALGFRSREIDPSRPLTAVIGDSITFGYGVENDETLAARLEARMPEMQFLNAGVPGYQLGQERAVYKEKIAELDPQAIILVFFPNDMDEKTGWLDEDGVLRAEGDDPSDRPALRCNPPEEGI
;
A
#
# COMPACT_ATOMS: atom_id res chain seq x y z
N MET A 1 13.12 28.77 -47.18
CA MET A 1 11.99 27.97 -46.63
C MET A 1 12.25 26.45 -46.68
N ARG A 2 12.67 25.88 -47.84
CA ARG A 2 12.89 24.40 -47.97
C ARG A 2 13.91 23.84 -46.96
N ASN A 3 15.04 24.48 -46.71
CA ASN A 3 16.06 24.02 -45.76
C ASN A 3 15.58 24.13 -44.31
N ALA A 4 14.75 25.13 -43.98
CA ALA A 4 14.16 25.24 -42.64
C ALA A 4 13.19 24.10 -42.35
N LEU A 5 12.35 23.71 -43.30
CA LEU A 5 11.44 22.57 -43.18
C LEU A 5 12.19 21.25 -43.03
N ILE A 6 13.31 21.06 -43.81
CA ILE A 6 14.15 19.88 -43.67
C ILE A 6 14.79 19.82 -42.28
N ASN A 7 15.33 20.93 -41.77
CA ASN A 7 15.96 20.98 -40.45
C ASN A 7 14.95 20.72 -39.33
N ILE A 8 13.72 21.23 -39.45
CA ILE A 8 12.64 20.93 -38.50
C ILE A 8 12.27 19.44 -38.54
N GLY A 9 12.16 18.87 -39.75
CA GLY A 9 11.89 17.44 -39.92
C GLY A 9 12.98 16.55 -39.33
N LEU A 10 14.25 16.90 -39.53
CA LEU A 10 15.37 16.18 -38.91
C LEU A 10 15.39 16.31 -37.38
N LEU A 11 15.11 17.51 -36.87
CA LEU A 11 15.00 17.72 -35.42
C LEU A 11 13.89 16.85 -34.80
N LEU A 12 12.71 16.86 -35.40
CA LEU A 12 11.59 16.02 -34.89
C LEU A 12 11.92 14.54 -34.97
N ALA A 13 12.48 14.07 -36.09
CA ALA A 13 12.86 12.67 -36.25
C ALA A 13 13.93 12.22 -35.23
N SER A 14 14.96 13.05 -35.04
CA SER A 14 16.00 12.75 -34.01
C SER A 14 15.47 12.77 -32.60
N SER A 15 14.55 13.70 -32.26
CA SER A 15 13.90 13.76 -30.95
C SER A 15 13.03 12.53 -30.69
N LEU A 16 12.25 12.11 -31.69
CA LEU A 16 11.43 10.90 -31.57
C LEU A 16 12.28 9.63 -31.42
N LEU A 17 13.37 9.52 -32.19
CA LEU A 17 14.33 8.42 -32.07
C LEU A 17 15.00 8.39 -30.70
N PHE A 18 15.40 9.55 -30.17
CA PHE A 18 16.00 9.66 -28.84
C PHE A 18 15.01 9.26 -27.74
N LEU A 19 13.80 9.82 -27.78
CA LEU A 19 12.76 9.50 -26.78
C LEU A 19 12.36 8.02 -26.83
N GLY A 20 12.19 7.46 -28.03
CA GLY A 20 11.87 6.04 -28.17
C GLY A 20 13.00 5.11 -27.71
N SER A 21 14.26 5.50 -27.95
CA SER A 21 15.42 4.75 -27.46
C SER A 21 15.52 4.84 -25.92
N LEU A 22 15.26 6.02 -25.34
CA LEU A 22 15.26 6.24 -23.90
C LEU A 22 14.15 5.40 -23.23
N GLU A 23 12.95 5.43 -23.77
CA GLU A 23 11.81 4.62 -23.31
C GLU A 23 12.16 3.12 -23.34
N LEU A 24 12.72 2.64 -24.44
CA LEU A 24 13.15 1.25 -24.58
C LEU A 24 14.21 0.87 -23.54
N VAL A 25 15.21 1.73 -23.33
CA VAL A 25 16.26 1.49 -22.32
C VAL A 25 15.67 1.47 -20.91
N LEU A 26 14.79 2.41 -20.58
CA LEU A 26 14.13 2.45 -19.28
C LEU A 26 13.24 1.21 -19.05
N HIS A 27 12.53 0.77 -20.08
CA HIS A 27 11.71 -0.43 -20.03
C HIS A 27 12.56 -1.70 -19.83
N LEU A 28 13.64 -1.87 -20.61
CA LEU A 28 14.52 -3.03 -20.51
C LEU A 28 15.37 -3.05 -19.24
N SER A 29 15.71 -1.88 -18.69
CA SER A 29 16.50 -1.77 -17.45
C SER A 29 15.73 -2.13 -16.18
N GLY A 30 14.39 -2.15 -16.26
CA GLY A 30 13.53 -2.36 -15.08
C GLY A 30 13.61 -1.23 -14.04
N ILE A 31 14.32 -0.13 -14.33
CA ILE A 31 14.44 1.03 -13.43
C ILE A 31 13.07 1.70 -13.24
N VAL A 32 12.27 1.72 -14.29
CA VAL A 32 10.89 2.20 -14.25
C VAL A 32 9.99 0.99 -14.45
N SER A 33 9.45 0.45 -13.38
CA SER A 33 8.33 -0.47 -13.47
C SER A 33 7.07 0.35 -13.79
N VAL A 34 6.81 0.56 -15.08
CA VAL A 34 5.50 1.03 -15.54
C VAL A 34 4.54 -0.14 -15.40
N GLY A 35 4.27 -0.51 -14.15
CA GLY A 35 3.20 -1.45 -13.86
C GLY A 35 1.90 -0.66 -13.73
N PRO A 36 0.87 -0.92 -14.53
CA PRO A 36 -0.43 -0.30 -14.39
C PRO A 36 -1.20 -0.84 -13.19
N HIS A 37 -0.56 -1.52 -12.25
CA HIS A 37 -1.25 -2.25 -11.20
C HIS A 37 -0.87 -1.74 -9.83
N PRO A 38 -1.86 -1.29 -9.04
CA PRO A 38 -1.69 -1.30 -7.60
C PRO A 38 -1.41 -2.74 -7.17
N PRO A 39 -0.55 -2.90 -6.19
CA PRO A 39 -0.24 -4.21 -5.69
C PRO A 39 -1.50 -4.87 -5.15
N LEU A 40 -1.69 -6.13 -5.51
CA LEU A 40 -2.79 -6.98 -5.06
C LEU A 40 -2.57 -7.39 -3.59
N ILE A 41 -2.65 -6.43 -2.68
CA ILE A 41 -2.38 -6.68 -1.26
C ILE A 41 -3.61 -6.54 -0.37
N PHE A 42 -4.75 -6.14 -0.97
CA PHE A 42 -6.00 -5.91 -0.27
C PHE A 42 -7.05 -6.96 -0.59
N ARG A 43 -7.93 -7.21 0.35
CA ARG A 43 -9.20 -7.95 0.18
C ARG A 43 -10.34 -7.17 0.82
N THR A 44 -11.57 -7.44 0.41
CA THR A 44 -12.77 -6.90 1.06
C THR A 44 -12.86 -7.42 2.49
N SER A 45 -13.11 -6.53 3.44
CA SER A 45 -13.38 -6.91 4.82
C SER A 45 -14.83 -7.38 5.00
N ALA A 46 -15.04 -8.34 5.88
CA ALA A 46 -16.38 -8.74 6.30
C ALA A 46 -17.10 -7.63 7.11
N ASN A 47 -16.34 -6.71 7.71
CA ASN A 47 -16.88 -5.56 8.42
C ASN A 47 -17.04 -4.37 7.47
N PRO A 48 -18.27 -3.89 7.22
CA PRO A 48 -18.51 -2.76 6.30
C PRO A 48 -17.83 -1.45 6.74
N THR A 49 -17.60 -1.26 8.05
CA THR A 49 -16.89 -0.06 8.54
C THR A 49 -15.41 -0.11 8.23
N ILE A 50 -14.80 -1.30 8.21
CA ILE A 50 -13.40 -1.51 7.80
C ILE A 50 -13.29 -1.43 6.29
N SER A 51 -14.29 -1.96 5.57
CA SER A 51 -14.42 -1.98 4.12
C SER A 51 -13.41 -2.88 3.41
N TYR A 52 -12.12 -2.65 3.56
CA TYR A 52 -11.03 -3.46 3.00
C TYR A 52 -9.92 -3.65 4.01
N GLU A 53 -9.11 -4.68 3.82
CA GLU A 53 -7.99 -5.02 4.71
C GLU A 53 -6.86 -5.67 3.92
N LEU A 54 -5.67 -5.77 4.50
CA LEU A 54 -4.56 -6.50 3.90
C LEU A 54 -4.86 -8.01 3.87
N ILE A 55 -4.40 -8.67 2.82
CA ILE A 55 -4.49 -10.14 2.69
C ILE A 55 -3.58 -10.78 3.74
N PRO A 56 -4.06 -11.73 4.56
CA PRO A 56 -3.23 -12.48 5.50
C PRO A 56 -2.20 -13.38 4.79
N ASN A 57 -1.07 -13.61 5.46
CA ASN A 57 0.02 -14.49 5.00
C ASN A 57 0.53 -14.16 3.58
N LEU A 58 0.49 -12.87 3.23
CA LEU A 58 0.94 -12.39 1.94
C LEU A 58 2.44 -12.12 1.93
N GLU A 59 3.10 -12.46 0.82
CA GLU A 59 4.40 -11.93 0.47
C GLU A 59 4.36 -11.46 -0.98
N GLN A 60 4.38 -10.16 -1.19
CA GLN A 60 4.24 -9.57 -2.52
C GLN A 60 5.01 -8.26 -2.66
N LYS A 61 5.57 -8.03 -3.86
CA LYS A 61 6.15 -6.73 -4.20
C LYS A 61 5.05 -5.70 -4.37
N ALA A 62 5.11 -4.66 -3.54
CA ALA A 62 4.13 -3.58 -3.50
C ALA A 62 4.82 -2.28 -3.12
N TYR A 63 4.42 -1.16 -3.71
CA TYR A 63 4.94 0.16 -3.33
C TYR A 63 6.47 0.26 -3.27
N ARG A 64 7.17 -0.40 -4.22
CA ARG A 64 8.64 -0.49 -4.35
C ARG A 64 9.36 -1.33 -3.28
N SER A 65 8.65 -2.06 -2.43
CA SER A 65 9.20 -2.92 -1.39
C SER A 65 8.54 -4.30 -1.41
N ILE A 66 9.06 -5.23 -0.63
CA ILE A 66 8.36 -6.49 -0.35
C ILE A 66 7.44 -6.25 0.85
N VAL A 67 6.14 -6.48 0.66
CA VAL A 67 5.15 -6.46 1.73
C VAL A 67 4.91 -7.87 2.19
N GLN A 68 5.17 -8.13 3.46
CA GLN A 68 4.84 -9.38 4.13
C GLN A 68 3.81 -9.10 5.22
N THR A 69 2.77 -9.93 5.28
CA THR A 69 1.72 -9.83 6.30
C THR A 69 1.66 -11.11 7.12
N ASN A 70 1.28 -10.97 8.38
CA ASN A 70 1.07 -12.10 9.28
C ASN A 70 -0.31 -12.77 9.07
N ALA A 71 -0.61 -13.80 9.85
CA ALA A 71 -1.87 -14.54 9.79
C ALA A 71 -3.12 -13.67 10.07
N LEU A 72 -2.97 -12.52 10.72
CA LEU A 72 -4.06 -11.57 10.98
C LEU A 72 -4.22 -10.53 9.86
N GLY A 73 -3.35 -10.53 8.84
CA GLY A 73 -3.35 -9.54 7.77
C GLY A 73 -2.69 -8.22 8.15
N PHE A 74 -1.82 -8.18 9.13
CA PHE A 74 -1.04 -6.98 9.46
C PHE A 74 0.37 -7.08 8.86
N ARG A 75 0.92 -5.96 8.40
CA ARG A 75 2.30 -5.88 7.90
C ARG A 75 3.29 -5.99 9.05
N SER A 76 3.36 -7.16 9.64
CA SER A 76 4.11 -7.46 10.85
C SER A 76 4.54 -8.92 10.86
N ARG A 77 5.49 -9.26 11.73
CA ARG A 77 5.78 -10.65 12.06
C ARG A 77 4.59 -11.29 12.77
N GLU A 78 4.59 -12.62 12.91
CA GLU A 78 3.64 -13.30 13.77
C GLU A 78 3.78 -12.83 15.22
N ILE A 79 2.65 -12.75 15.92
CA ILE A 79 2.60 -12.29 17.31
C ILE A 79 3.04 -13.43 18.23
N ASP A 80 4.01 -13.16 19.07
CA ASP A 80 4.43 -14.04 20.14
C ASP A 80 3.63 -13.72 21.42
N PRO A 81 2.72 -14.59 21.86
CA PRO A 81 1.89 -14.32 23.03
C PRO A 81 2.68 -14.23 24.35
N SER A 82 3.95 -14.63 24.36
CA SER A 82 4.82 -14.52 25.54
C SER A 82 5.46 -13.15 25.73
N ARG A 83 5.39 -12.28 24.72
CA ARG A 83 6.01 -10.94 24.73
C ARG A 83 4.97 -9.83 24.87
N PRO A 84 5.29 -8.76 25.64
CA PRO A 84 4.43 -7.58 25.70
C PRO A 84 4.18 -7.00 24.30
N LEU A 85 2.91 -6.70 23.97
CA LEU A 85 2.49 -6.18 22.68
C LEU A 85 2.19 -4.69 22.75
N THR A 86 2.70 -3.92 21.78
CA THR A 86 2.26 -2.55 21.49
C THR A 86 1.70 -2.52 20.07
N ALA A 87 0.48 -2.03 19.90
CA ALA A 87 -0.12 -1.84 18.58
C ALA A 87 0.19 -0.44 18.05
N VAL A 88 0.69 -0.36 16.80
CA VAL A 88 0.93 0.88 16.08
C VAL A 88 -0.13 0.99 15.00
N ILE A 89 -1.08 1.91 15.17
CA ILE A 89 -2.28 2.07 14.34
C ILE A 89 -2.13 3.35 13.50
N GLY A 90 -2.62 3.34 12.29
CA GLY A 90 -2.60 4.48 11.38
C GLY A 90 -2.80 4.07 9.93
N ASP A 91 -2.52 4.99 9.04
CA ASP A 91 -2.69 4.89 7.59
C ASP A 91 -1.44 4.37 6.83
N SER A 92 -1.19 4.91 5.64
CA SER A 92 -0.04 4.59 4.78
C SER A 92 1.31 4.93 5.41
N ILE A 93 1.37 5.89 6.33
CA ILE A 93 2.60 6.28 7.04
C ILE A 93 2.98 5.16 8.02
N THR A 94 2.01 4.68 8.80
CA THR A 94 2.19 3.55 9.71
C THR A 94 2.49 2.26 8.97
N PHE A 95 1.76 2.00 7.88
CA PHE A 95 2.02 0.88 6.99
C PHE A 95 3.47 0.84 6.52
N GLY A 96 4.08 2.01 6.28
CA GLY A 96 5.44 2.12 5.75
C GLY A 96 5.45 2.07 4.23
N TYR A 97 4.71 2.98 3.59
CA TYR A 97 4.67 3.11 2.15
C TYR A 97 6.07 3.38 1.57
N GLY A 98 6.56 2.49 0.71
CA GLY A 98 7.83 2.66 0.01
C GLY A 98 9.09 2.24 0.77
N VAL A 99 8.95 1.60 1.94
CA VAL A 99 10.07 1.06 2.73
C VAL A 99 9.93 -0.46 2.92
N GLU A 100 11.03 -1.15 3.20
CA GLU A 100 11.02 -2.59 3.48
C GLU A 100 10.39 -2.90 4.84
N ASN A 101 10.04 -4.17 5.10
CA ASN A 101 9.34 -4.57 6.33
C ASN A 101 10.12 -4.25 7.61
N ASP A 102 11.45 -4.38 7.59
CA ASP A 102 12.33 -4.06 8.71
C ASP A 102 12.63 -2.56 8.86
N GLU A 103 12.15 -1.74 7.92
CA GLU A 103 12.29 -0.30 7.93
C GLU A 103 11.03 0.43 8.40
N THR A 104 9.92 -0.28 8.58
CA THR A 104 8.69 0.31 9.12
C THR A 104 8.88 0.85 10.54
N LEU A 105 8.06 1.82 10.96
CA LEU A 105 8.12 2.37 12.31
C LEU A 105 8.05 1.28 13.38
N ALA A 106 7.11 0.37 13.26
CA ALA A 106 6.94 -0.74 14.21
C ALA A 106 8.19 -1.62 14.30
N ALA A 107 8.75 -2.02 13.15
CA ALA A 107 9.98 -2.84 13.12
C ALA A 107 11.19 -2.10 13.70
N ARG A 108 11.31 -0.80 13.45
CA ARG A 108 12.40 0.03 14.02
C ARG A 108 12.26 0.23 15.52
N LEU A 109 11.03 0.32 16.03
CA LEU A 109 10.77 0.34 17.49
C LEU A 109 11.13 -0.99 18.12
N GLU A 110 10.70 -2.11 17.52
CA GLU A 110 11.03 -3.45 18.01
C GLU A 110 12.54 -3.72 18.01
N ALA A 111 13.26 -3.29 16.99
CA ALA A 111 14.72 -3.42 16.93
C ALA A 111 15.45 -2.66 18.07
N ARG A 112 14.84 -1.59 18.61
CA ARG A 112 15.39 -0.80 19.72
C ARG A 112 14.90 -1.27 21.10
N MET A 113 13.77 -1.98 21.15
CA MET A 113 13.16 -2.50 22.37
C MET A 113 12.83 -3.99 22.18
N PRO A 114 13.85 -4.86 22.13
CA PRO A 114 13.67 -6.27 21.78
C PRO A 114 12.86 -7.07 22.81
N GLU A 115 12.67 -6.55 24.00
CA GLU A 115 11.83 -7.12 25.04
C GLU A 115 10.32 -6.96 24.75
N MET A 116 9.97 -6.04 23.87
CA MET A 116 8.58 -5.77 23.43
C MET A 116 8.40 -6.19 21.99
N GLN A 117 7.17 -6.40 21.55
CA GLN A 117 6.83 -6.54 20.14
C GLN A 117 5.91 -5.40 19.70
N PHE A 118 6.04 -4.99 18.44
CA PHE A 118 5.28 -3.89 17.87
C PHE A 118 4.49 -4.38 16.66
N LEU A 119 3.16 -4.40 16.77
CA LEU A 119 2.27 -4.73 15.67
C LEU A 119 2.11 -3.52 14.76
N ASN A 120 2.51 -3.64 13.52
CA ASN A 120 2.20 -2.64 12.49
C ASN A 120 0.78 -2.86 11.98
N ALA A 121 -0.18 -2.14 12.51
CA ALA A 121 -1.59 -2.18 12.11
C ALA A 121 -1.97 -1.03 11.16
N GLY A 122 -0.99 -0.45 10.47
CA GLY A 122 -1.22 0.55 9.43
C GLY A 122 -1.77 -0.07 8.16
N VAL A 123 -2.74 0.60 7.54
CA VAL A 123 -3.33 0.22 6.25
C VAL A 123 -3.47 1.46 5.37
N PRO A 124 -2.89 1.45 4.15
CA PRO A 124 -2.97 2.60 3.26
C PRO A 124 -4.41 3.04 2.99
N GLY A 125 -4.66 4.34 3.15
CA GLY A 125 -5.96 4.96 2.89
C GLY A 125 -7.00 4.80 4.00
N TYR A 126 -6.64 4.23 5.15
CA TYR A 126 -7.53 4.20 6.30
C TYR A 126 -7.73 5.61 6.87
N GLN A 127 -8.91 5.79 7.42
CA GLN A 127 -9.41 6.95 8.14
C GLN A 127 -9.60 6.56 9.61
N LEU A 128 -9.68 7.53 10.49
CA LEU A 128 -9.83 7.30 11.93
C LEU A 128 -11.00 6.36 12.28
N GLY A 129 -12.09 6.39 11.50
CA GLY A 129 -13.23 5.48 11.67
C GLY A 129 -12.86 4.01 11.42
N GLN A 130 -12.09 3.74 10.37
CA GLN A 130 -11.60 2.40 10.01
C GLN A 130 -10.55 1.91 11.01
N GLU A 131 -9.61 2.76 11.40
CA GLU A 131 -8.58 2.47 12.41
C GLU A 131 -9.20 2.06 13.74
N ARG A 132 -10.23 2.81 14.19
CA ARG A 132 -11.01 2.46 15.39
C ARG A 132 -11.74 1.12 15.24
N ALA A 133 -12.30 0.83 14.06
CA ALA A 133 -12.99 -0.43 13.79
C ALA A 133 -12.03 -1.61 13.83
N VAL A 134 -10.86 -1.50 13.18
CA VAL A 134 -9.79 -2.52 13.23
C VAL A 134 -9.29 -2.75 14.66
N TYR A 135 -9.10 -1.67 15.42
CA TYR A 135 -8.73 -1.81 16.82
C TYR A 135 -9.75 -2.67 17.58
N LYS A 136 -11.04 -2.34 17.47
CA LYS A 136 -12.09 -3.05 18.19
C LYS A 136 -12.27 -4.50 17.78
N GLU A 137 -12.12 -4.79 16.50
CA GLU A 137 -12.43 -6.10 15.95
C GLU A 137 -11.25 -7.07 16.03
N LYS A 138 -10.02 -6.57 15.82
CA LYS A 138 -8.86 -7.44 15.68
C LYS A 138 -7.78 -7.22 16.72
N ILE A 139 -7.57 -5.96 17.15
CA ILE A 139 -6.41 -5.61 17.98
C ILE A 139 -6.74 -5.74 19.46
N ALA A 140 -7.95 -5.37 19.88
CA ALA A 140 -8.34 -5.41 21.28
C ALA A 140 -8.29 -6.83 21.87
N GLU A 141 -8.59 -7.86 21.09
CA GLU A 141 -8.51 -9.27 21.50
C GLU A 141 -7.08 -9.76 21.74
N LEU A 142 -6.08 -9.04 21.21
CA LEU A 142 -4.66 -9.36 21.41
C LEU A 142 -4.12 -8.80 22.74
N ASP A 143 -4.95 -8.08 23.52
CA ASP A 143 -4.63 -7.47 24.79
C ASP A 143 -3.32 -6.63 24.77
N PRO A 144 -3.20 -5.64 23.87
CA PRO A 144 -1.98 -4.84 23.79
C PRO A 144 -1.81 -3.99 25.06
N GLN A 145 -0.58 -3.96 25.61
CA GLN A 145 -0.24 -3.13 26.77
C GLN A 145 -0.24 -1.63 26.45
N ALA A 146 0.00 -1.30 25.19
CA ALA A 146 -0.01 0.09 24.72
C ALA A 146 -0.49 0.18 23.28
N ILE A 147 -0.98 1.37 22.93
CA ILE A 147 -1.38 1.74 21.58
C ILE A 147 -0.64 3.02 21.19
N ILE A 148 -0.03 3.02 20.02
CA ILE A 148 0.52 4.20 19.38
C ILE A 148 -0.39 4.52 18.18
N LEU A 149 -1.12 5.63 18.24
CA LEU A 149 -1.85 6.15 17.10
C LEU A 149 -0.96 7.13 16.36
N VAL A 150 -0.63 6.80 15.11
CA VAL A 150 0.10 7.69 14.20
C VAL A 150 -0.94 8.46 13.40
N PHE A 151 -1.24 9.64 13.85
CA PHE A 151 -2.27 10.49 13.27
C PHE A 151 -1.70 11.36 12.16
N PHE A 152 -2.40 11.42 11.04
CA PHE A 152 -2.14 12.36 9.96
C PHE A 152 -3.42 13.15 9.60
N PRO A 153 -3.33 14.41 9.13
CA PRO A 153 -4.52 15.24 8.90
C PRO A 153 -5.57 14.66 7.95
N ASN A 154 -5.16 13.81 6.97
CA ASN A 154 -6.10 13.13 6.07
C ASN A 154 -6.95 12.05 6.77
N ASP A 155 -6.55 11.57 7.97
CA ASP A 155 -7.33 10.60 8.74
C ASP A 155 -8.67 11.18 9.23
N MET A 156 -8.82 12.51 9.17
CA MET A 156 -10.05 13.22 9.49
C MET A 156 -11.00 13.40 8.29
N ASP A 157 -10.58 13.02 7.09
CA ASP A 157 -11.47 13.05 5.93
C ASP A 157 -12.56 12.00 6.12
N GLU A 158 -13.83 12.35 5.86
CA GLU A 158 -14.95 11.40 6.00
C GLU A 158 -15.06 10.42 4.82
N LYS A 159 -14.12 10.48 3.88
CA LYS A 159 -14.13 9.68 2.65
C LYS A 159 -13.58 8.29 2.88
N THR A 160 -14.44 7.34 3.13
CA THR A 160 -14.06 5.94 3.29
C THR A 160 -13.79 5.30 1.92
N GLY A 161 -12.61 4.69 1.77
CA GLY A 161 -12.31 3.86 0.61
C GLY A 161 -13.02 2.49 0.69
N TRP A 162 -13.33 1.91 -0.47
CA TRP A 162 -13.88 0.54 -0.58
C TRP A 162 -13.32 -0.16 -1.82
N LEU A 163 -13.40 -1.48 -1.86
CA LEU A 163 -13.08 -2.27 -3.04
C LEU A 163 -14.35 -2.50 -3.85
N ASP A 164 -14.32 -2.20 -5.16
CA ASP A 164 -15.41 -2.54 -6.05
C ASP A 164 -15.41 -4.05 -6.44
N GLU A 165 -16.34 -4.46 -7.29
CA GLU A 165 -16.50 -5.87 -7.72
C GLU A 165 -15.24 -6.41 -8.44
N ASP A 166 -14.44 -5.54 -9.04
CA ASP A 166 -13.17 -5.88 -9.68
C ASP A 166 -11.98 -5.86 -8.72
N GLY A 167 -12.20 -5.61 -7.42
CA GLY A 167 -11.17 -5.47 -6.40
C GLY A 167 -10.41 -4.14 -6.51
N VAL A 168 -11.00 -3.12 -7.11
CA VAL A 168 -10.41 -1.79 -7.27
C VAL A 168 -10.74 -0.94 -6.05
N LEU A 169 -9.70 -0.36 -5.44
CA LEU A 169 -9.89 0.60 -4.34
C LEU A 169 -10.50 1.90 -4.89
N ARG A 170 -11.66 2.26 -4.37
CA ARG A 170 -12.41 3.47 -4.69
C ARG A 170 -12.48 4.36 -3.47
N ALA A 171 -12.56 5.67 -3.68
CA ALA A 171 -12.85 6.64 -2.63
C ALA A 171 -14.18 7.34 -2.92
N GLU A 172 -14.90 7.72 -1.88
CA GLU A 172 -16.16 8.46 -2.02
C GLU A 172 -15.92 9.79 -2.74
N GLY A 173 -16.68 10.01 -3.83
CA GLY A 173 -16.54 11.17 -4.72
C GLY A 173 -15.58 10.97 -5.90
N ASP A 174 -14.99 9.77 -6.06
CA ASP A 174 -14.28 9.42 -7.28
C ASP A 174 -15.31 9.06 -8.37
N ASP A 175 -15.34 9.82 -9.48
CA ASP A 175 -16.06 9.38 -10.67
C ASP A 175 -15.30 8.22 -11.31
N PRO A 176 -15.95 7.07 -11.55
CA PRO A 176 -15.32 5.92 -12.18
C PRO A 176 -14.72 6.22 -13.56
N SER A 177 -15.16 7.32 -14.22
CA SER A 177 -14.69 7.71 -15.55
C SER A 177 -13.37 8.52 -15.52
N ASP A 178 -12.95 9.07 -14.38
CA ASP A 178 -11.88 10.09 -14.33
C ASP A 178 -10.52 9.58 -13.85
N ARG A 179 -10.38 8.34 -13.37
CA ARG A 179 -9.10 7.83 -12.86
C ARG A 179 -8.74 6.43 -13.38
N PRO A 180 -7.45 6.19 -13.66
CA PRO A 180 -6.98 4.83 -13.89
C PRO A 180 -7.23 4.00 -12.64
N ALA A 181 -8.05 2.97 -12.80
CA ALA A 181 -8.45 2.07 -11.74
C ALA A 181 -7.25 1.41 -11.05
N LEU A 182 -7.19 1.54 -9.74
CA LEU A 182 -6.31 0.77 -8.89
C LEU A 182 -6.92 -0.65 -8.75
N ARG A 183 -6.44 -1.62 -9.54
CA ARG A 183 -7.00 -2.98 -9.49
C ARG A 183 -6.36 -3.79 -8.36
N CYS A 184 -7.18 -4.25 -7.45
CA CYS A 184 -6.82 -5.28 -6.47
C CYS A 184 -7.53 -6.57 -6.90
N ASN A 185 -6.85 -7.51 -7.56
CA ASN A 185 -7.44 -8.83 -7.80
C ASN A 185 -7.29 -9.66 -6.52
N PRO A 186 -8.31 -10.38 -6.08
CA PRO A 186 -8.12 -11.38 -5.04
C PRO A 186 -7.11 -12.42 -5.53
N PRO A 187 -6.27 -12.99 -4.66
CA PRO A 187 -5.45 -14.12 -5.04
C PRO A 187 -6.39 -15.23 -5.56
N GLU A 188 -6.08 -15.77 -6.73
CA GLU A 188 -6.75 -16.99 -7.19
C GLU A 188 -6.56 -18.03 -6.08
N GLU A 189 -7.68 -18.59 -5.59
CA GLU A 189 -7.65 -19.73 -4.69
C GLU A 189 -6.93 -20.85 -5.44
N GLY A 190 -5.62 -20.91 -5.24
CA GLY A 190 -4.76 -21.95 -5.75
C GLY A 190 -4.99 -23.21 -4.94
N ILE A 191 -5.50 -24.20 -5.63
CA ILE A 191 -5.70 -25.62 -5.33
C ILE A 191 -4.63 -26.20 -4.39
#